data_a94ae8e53a85d58c3bb3f6a0142cbb5b
#
_entry.id   a94ae8e53a85d58c3bb3f6a0142cbb5b
#
_cell.length_a   1.000
_cell.length_b   1.000
_cell.length_c   1.000
_cell.angle_alpha   90.00
_cell.angle_beta   90.00
_cell.angle_gamma   90.00
#
_symmetry.space_group_name_H-M   'P 1'
#
loop_
_entity.id
_entity.type
_entity.pdbx_description
1 polymer ?
#
loop_
_entity_poly.entity_id
_entity_poly.type
_entity_poly.pdbx_seq_one_letter_code
_entity_poly.pdbx_strand_id
1 'polypeptide(L)'
;MDWILNVKSYVRVVEEGSFNGAARKLNTTSSAISKRVNWLEERIGTQLLKRTTRSISQTEAGALFYLRAKDQLDNWQSIIDETRSVNQTPAGLLKIGATIAVGSKFLVQYMDDFLEKYPDIKVQLITTTPGQLPELSLDLVISRELEQLNSLSFKKTPLFEHKASFYAAPSYLAKHGYPTNEQDLEQHNSLIWGERPIREVTLTKGQRITLNGNFATTNPEALFHAAKRGMGILLTIKAMIKEDLKQGTLVPVLPNITADEVMVYAYYPKLDYSHTRTKLFLDHLKDRLNKERSTQAL
;
A
#
# COMPACT_ATOMS: atom_id res chain seq x y z
N MET A 1 -30.67 6.21 -22.87
CA MET A 1 -30.53 5.71 -21.49
C MET A 1 -29.10 5.94 -21.04
N ASP A 2 -28.91 6.30 -19.76
CA ASP A 2 -27.61 6.68 -19.20
C ASP A 2 -26.82 5.42 -18.81
N TRP A 3 -25.65 5.19 -19.42
CA TRP A 3 -24.76 4.07 -19.16
C TRP A 3 -24.32 4.03 -17.71
N ILE A 4 -23.90 5.18 -17.15
CA ILE A 4 -23.37 5.27 -15.80
C ILE A 4 -24.47 4.92 -14.78
N LEU A 5 -25.70 5.38 -14.99
CA LEU A 5 -26.83 5.08 -14.12
C LEU A 5 -27.18 3.58 -14.15
N ASN A 6 -27.09 2.95 -15.33
CA ASN A 6 -27.39 1.52 -15.48
C ASN A 6 -26.30 0.65 -14.86
N VAL A 7 -25.02 1.01 -15.04
CA VAL A 7 -23.88 0.36 -14.39
C VAL A 7 -23.98 0.52 -12.86
N LYS A 8 -24.25 1.73 -12.35
CA LYS A 8 -24.48 1.98 -10.90
C LYS A 8 -25.62 1.10 -10.36
N SER A 9 -26.69 0.93 -11.14
CA SER A 9 -27.82 0.11 -10.73
C SER A 9 -27.42 -1.37 -10.61
N TYR A 10 -26.66 -1.90 -11.57
CA TYR A 10 -26.14 -3.27 -11.53
C TYR A 10 -25.20 -3.47 -10.31
N VAL A 11 -24.19 -2.59 -10.14
CA VAL A 11 -23.26 -2.68 -9.01
C VAL A 11 -24.02 -2.69 -7.69
N ARG A 12 -25.01 -1.82 -7.54
CA ARG A 12 -25.81 -1.75 -6.31
C ARG A 12 -26.68 -3.01 -6.09
N VAL A 13 -27.21 -3.65 -7.15
CA VAL A 13 -27.93 -4.93 -7.03
C VAL A 13 -27.01 -6.03 -6.50
N VAL A 14 -25.78 -6.08 -6.96
CA VAL A 14 -24.77 -7.03 -6.48
C VAL A 14 -24.43 -6.81 -5.01
N GLU A 15 -24.18 -5.56 -4.61
CA GLU A 15 -23.83 -5.20 -3.24
C GLU A 15 -24.95 -5.44 -2.23
N GLU A 16 -26.21 -5.17 -2.61
CA GLU A 16 -27.38 -5.33 -1.75
C GLU A 16 -28.00 -6.75 -1.83
N GLY A 17 -27.53 -7.57 -2.76
CA GLY A 17 -28.06 -8.93 -3.00
C GLY A 17 -29.52 -8.95 -3.46
N SER A 18 -30.13 -7.79 -3.77
CA SER A 18 -31.54 -7.67 -4.15
C SER A 18 -31.86 -6.40 -4.94
N PHE A 19 -32.84 -6.51 -5.86
CA PHE A 19 -33.37 -5.35 -6.58
C PHE A 19 -34.08 -4.35 -5.66
N ASN A 20 -34.74 -4.82 -4.62
CA ASN A 20 -35.41 -3.97 -3.63
C ASN A 20 -34.42 -3.20 -2.76
N GLY A 21 -33.31 -3.84 -2.34
CA GLY A 21 -32.22 -3.21 -1.61
C GLY A 21 -31.58 -2.10 -2.45
N ALA A 22 -31.21 -2.40 -3.69
CA ALA A 22 -30.66 -1.45 -4.64
C ALA A 22 -31.60 -0.27 -4.91
N ALA A 23 -32.90 -0.54 -5.06
CA ALA A 23 -33.90 0.49 -5.28
C ALA A 23 -33.99 1.50 -4.12
N ARG A 24 -34.00 1.00 -2.88
CA ARG A 24 -33.96 1.87 -1.68
C ARG A 24 -32.71 2.75 -1.65
N LYS A 25 -31.55 2.16 -1.90
CA LYS A 25 -30.26 2.89 -1.87
C LYS A 25 -30.14 3.93 -2.98
N LEU A 26 -30.78 3.70 -4.13
CA LEU A 26 -30.74 4.62 -5.28
C LEU A 26 -32.01 5.52 -5.38
N ASN A 27 -32.86 5.55 -4.33
CA ASN A 27 -34.09 6.34 -4.27
C ASN A 27 -34.95 6.16 -5.54
N THR A 28 -35.23 4.91 -5.91
CA THR A 28 -35.99 4.55 -7.12
C THR A 28 -36.82 3.30 -6.88
N THR A 29 -37.49 2.80 -7.91
CA THR A 29 -38.31 1.57 -7.84
C THR A 29 -37.50 0.34 -8.27
N SER A 30 -37.86 -0.82 -7.71
CA SER A 30 -37.29 -2.12 -8.10
C SER A 30 -37.51 -2.43 -9.59
N SER A 31 -38.64 -2.02 -10.15
CA SER A 31 -38.95 -2.12 -11.58
C SER A 31 -38.00 -1.28 -12.44
N ALA A 32 -37.69 -0.05 -12.00
CA ALA A 32 -36.71 0.80 -12.69
C ALA A 32 -35.29 0.19 -12.67
N ILE A 33 -34.87 -0.34 -11.50
CA ILE A 33 -33.57 -1.04 -11.39
C ILE A 33 -33.53 -2.26 -12.33
N SER A 34 -34.60 -3.06 -12.35
CA SER A 34 -34.68 -4.24 -13.24
C SER A 34 -34.58 -3.85 -14.71
N LYS A 35 -35.27 -2.79 -15.14
CA LYS A 35 -35.18 -2.28 -16.52
C LYS A 35 -33.77 -1.80 -16.86
N ARG A 36 -33.07 -1.13 -15.94
CA ARG A 36 -31.69 -0.66 -16.13
C ARG A 36 -30.71 -1.82 -16.28
N VAL A 37 -30.83 -2.85 -15.44
CA VAL A 37 -29.98 -4.03 -15.51
C VAL A 37 -30.24 -4.82 -16.77
N ASN A 38 -31.52 -5.05 -17.15
CA ASN A 38 -31.86 -5.72 -18.40
C ASN A 38 -31.29 -4.99 -19.62
N TRP A 39 -31.45 -3.67 -19.67
CA TRP A 39 -30.89 -2.85 -20.73
C TRP A 39 -29.35 -3.00 -20.81
N LEU A 40 -28.67 -3.07 -19.66
CA LEU A 40 -27.22 -3.24 -19.59
C LEU A 40 -26.82 -4.62 -20.14
N GLU A 41 -27.50 -5.70 -19.72
CA GLU A 41 -27.28 -7.07 -20.19
C GLU A 41 -27.51 -7.20 -21.72
N GLU A 42 -28.59 -6.59 -22.22
CA GLU A 42 -28.86 -6.54 -23.67
C GLU A 42 -27.75 -5.81 -24.44
N ARG A 43 -27.26 -4.69 -23.90
CA ARG A 43 -26.23 -3.87 -24.56
C ARG A 43 -24.86 -4.52 -24.56
N ILE A 44 -24.54 -5.28 -23.50
CA ILE A 44 -23.29 -6.07 -23.40
C ILE A 44 -23.41 -7.38 -24.20
N GLY A 45 -24.63 -7.85 -24.45
CA GLY A 45 -24.89 -9.11 -25.15
C GLY A 45 -24.70 -10.34 -24.28
N THR A 46 -24.70 -10.19 -22.95
CA THR A 46 -24.56 -11.32 -22.03
C THR A 46 -25.31 -11.07 -20.71
N GLN A 47 -25.76 -12.15 -20.07
CA GLN A 47 -26.37 -12.06 -18.75
C GLN A 47 -25.29 -11.87 -17.69
N LEU A 48 -25.50 -10.88 -16.84
CA LEU A 48 -24.62 -10.59 -15.70
C LEU A 48 -25.16 -11.18 -14.39
N LEU A 49 -26.48 -11.41 -14.30
CA LEU A 49 -27.14 -11.95 -13.12
C LEU A 49 -27.90 -13.25 -13.45
N LYS A 50 -27.77 -14.23 -12.57
CA LYS A 50 -28.65 -15.41 -12.49
C LYS A 50 -29.78 -15.07 -11.52
N ARG A 51 -31.01 -15.11 -11.99
CA ARG A 51 -32.21 -14.81 -11.20
C ARG A 51 -32.94 -16.10 -10.89
N THR A 52 -33.13 -16.40 -9.64
CA THR A 52 -34.07 -17.41 -9.18
C THR A 52 -35.18 -16.74 -8.39
N THR A 53 -36.27 -17.43 -8.11
CA THR A 53 -37.36 -16.86 -7.29
C THR A 53 -36.94 -16.58 -5.84
N ARG A 54 -35.78 -17.09 -5.40
CA ARG A 54 -35.31 -16.99 -4.01
C ARG A 54 -34.00 -16.22 -3.85
N SER A 55 -33.21 -16.06 -4.90
CA SER A 55 -31.88 -15.44 -4.80
C SER A 55 -31.40 -14.84 -6.12
N ILE A 56 -30.52 -13.86 -5.99
CA ILE A 56 -29.77 -13.26 -7.09
C ILE A 56 -28.30 -13.63 -6.90
N SER A 57 -27.67 -14.13 -7.94
CA SER A 57 -26.24 -14.40 -7.97
C SER A 57 -25.64 -13.90 -9.28
N GLN A 58 -24.34 -13.63 -9.27
CA GLN A 58 -23.62 -13.21 -10.46
C GLN A 58 -23.37 -14.42 -11.39
N THR A 59 -23.33 -14.17 -12.70
CA THR A 59 -22.67 -15.06 -13.66
C THR A 59 -21.16 -14.84 -13.58
N GLU A 60 -20.35 -15.66 -14.24
CA GLU A 60 -18.90 -15.43 -14.38
C GLU A 60 -18.63 -14.06 -15.07
N ALA A 61 -19.33 -13.79 -16.17
CA ALA A 61 -19.28 -12.48 -16.84
C ALA A 61 -19.70 -11.34 -15.92
N GLY A 62 -20.73 -11.56 -15.08
CA GLY A 62 -21.19 -10.61 -14.08
C GLY A 62 -20.11 -10.30 -13.04
N ALA A 63 -19.46 -11.32 -12.49
CA ALA A 63 -18.39 -11.12 -11.51
C ALA A 63 -17.22 -10.30 -12.08
N LEU A 64 -16.78 -10.61 -13.29
CA LEU A 64 -15.75 -9.85 -14.00
C LEU A 64 -16.21 -8.41 -14.25
N PHE A 65 -17.44 -8.23 -14.75
CA PHE A 65 -18.00 -6.91 -15.03
C PHE A 65 -18.14 -6.08 -13.75
N TYR A 66 -18.62 -6.68 -12.64
CA TYR A 66 -18.76 -6.01 -11.35
C TYR A 66 -17.44 -5.44 -10.87
N LEU A 67 -16.39 -6.26 -10.86
CA LEU A 67 -15.06 -5.85 -10.38
C LEU A 67 -14.55 -4.63 -11.16
N ARG A 68 -14.63 -4.70 -12.49
CA ARG A 68 -14.16 -3.61 -13.37
C ARG A 68 -15.06 -2.37 -13.33
N ALA A 69 -16.36 -2.57 -13.31
CA ALA A 69 -17.32 -1.47 -13.29
C ALA A 69 -17.27 -0.68 -11.99
N LYS A 70 -17.07 -1.34 -10.86
CA LYS A 70 -16.93 -0.68 -9.56
C LYS A 70 -15.73 0.26 -9.53
N ASP A 71 -14.56 -0.21 -9.98
CA ASP A 71 -13.36 0.61 -10.08
C ASP A 71 -13.56 1.83 -10.98
N GLN A 72 -14.23 1.64 -12.13
CA GLN A 72 -14.49 2.75 -13.06
C GLN A 72 -15.51 3.76 -12.51
N LEU A 73 -16.52 3.32 -11.77
CA LEU A 73 -17.47 4.23 -11.10
C LEU A 73 -16.80 5.07 -10.02
N ASP A 74 -15.89 4.46 -9.25
CA ASP A 74 -15.10 5.18 -8.25
C ASP A 74 -14.17 6.21 -8.90
N ASN A 75 -13.51 5.84 -10.01
CA ASN A 75 -12.69 6.75 -10.79
C ASN A 75 -13.52 7.92 -11.37
N TRP A 76 -14.70 7.63 -11.89
CA TRP A 76 -15.62 8.66 -12.40
C TRP A 76 -16.07 9.64 -11.30
N GLN A 77 -16.38 9.13 -10.13
CA GLN A 77 -16.71 9.98 -8.99
C GLN A 77 -15.51 10.85 -8.59
N SER A 78 -14.31 10.30 -8.61
CA SER A 78 -13.06 11.04 -8.36
C SER A 78 -12.88 12.21 -9.34
N ILE A 79 -13.13 11.98 -10.64
CA ILE A 79 -13.04 13.04 -11.67
C ILE A 79 -14.03 14.17 -11.37
N ILE A 80 -15.29 13.83 -11.00
CA ILE A 80 -16.29 14.82 -10.65
C ILE A 80 -15.85 15.63 -9.43
N ASP A 81 -15.37 14.96 -8.39
CA ASP A 81 -14.92 15.61 -7.15
C ASP A 81 -13.71 16.50 -7.38
N GLU A 82 -12.77 16.05 -8.21
CA GLU A 82 -11.62 16.86 -8.64
C GLU A 82 -12.01 18.10 -9.44
N THR A 83 -12.92 17.92 -10.40
CA THR A 83 -13.43 19.05 -11.21
C THR A 83 -14.12 20.09 -10.34
N ARG A 84 -14.84 19.64 -9.30
CA ARG A 84 -15.45 20.53 -8.32
C ARG A 84 -14.42 21.21 -7.42
N SER A 85 -13.35 20.52 -7.07
CA SER A 85 -12.29 21.03 -6.16
C SER A 85 -11.35 22.04 -6.81
N VAL A 86 -11.38 22.24 -8.12
CA VAL A 86 -10.61 23.31 -8.80
C VAL A 86 -10.94 24.70 -8.21
N ASN A 87 -12.11 24.86 -7.61
CA ASN A 87 -12.57 26.10 -6.95
C ASN A 87 -13.03 25.92 -5.49
N GLN A 88 -12.78 24.78 -4.84
CA GLN A 88 -13.26 24.45 -3.49
C GLN A 88 -12.20 23.68 -2.68
N THR A 89 -12.47 23.50 -1.37
CA THR A 89 -11.64 22.72 -0.45
C THR A 89 -11.39 21.30 -0.99
N PRO A 90 -10.12 20.82 -0.99
CA PRO A 90 -9.79 19.49 -1.47
C PRO A 90 -10.57 18.41 -0.71
N ALA A 91 -11.31 17.56 -1.44
CA ALA A 91 -12.20 16.56 -0.87
C ALA A 91 -12.14 15.23 -1.64
N GLY A 92 -12.65 14.14 -1.04
CA GLY A 92 -12.83 12.84 -1.67
C GLY A 92 -11.87 11.75 -1.21
N LEU A 93 -11.90 10.58 -1.85
CA LEU A 93 -11.13 9.39 -1.46
C LEU A 93 -9.76 9.37 -2.14
N LEU A 94 -8.70 9.26 -1.37
CA LEU A 94 -7.32 9.02 -1.81
C LEU A 94 -6.94 7.56 -1.55
N LYS A 95 -6.71 6.78 -2.60
CA LYS A 95 -6.33 5.36 -2.52
C LYS A 95 -4.81 5.22 -2.62
N ILE A 96 -4.17 4.79 -1.54
CA ILE A 96 -2.71 4.63 -1.47
C ILE A 96 -2.36 3.16 -1.34
N GLY A 97 -1.58 2.64 -2.29
CA GLY A 97 -0.99 1.31 -2.23
C GLY A 97 0.38 1.35 -1.57
N ALA A 98 0.63 0.44 -0.64
CA ALA A 98 1.95 0.25 -0.04
C ALA A 98 2.10 -1.16 0.50
N THR A 99 3.35 -1.65 0.64
CA THR A 99 3.59 -2.91 1.36
C THR A 99 3.22 -2.76 2.84
N ILE A 100 2.95 -3.87 3.53
CA ILE A 100 2.53 -3.85 4.95
C ILE A 100 3.45 -2.96 5.78
N ALA A 101 4.77 -3.18 5.73
CA ALA A 101 5.71 -2.41 6.53
C ALA A 101 5.72 -0.91 6.19
N VAL A 102 5.69 -0.57 4.90
CA VAL A 102 5.64 0.84 4.46
C VAL A 102 4.31 1.48 4.88
N GLY A 103 3.20 0.78 4.73
CA GLY A 103 1.88 1.28 5.13
C GLY A 103 1.78 1.50 6.63
N SER A 104 1.99 0.44 7.43
CA SER A 104 1.72 0.45 8.87
C SER A 104 2.77 1.21 9.69
N LYS A 105 4.04 1.12 9.33
CA LYS A 105 5.15 1.70 10.12
C LYS A 105 5.62 3.07 9.62
N PHE A 106 5.53 3.28 8.31
CA PHE A 106 6.06 4.51 7.73
C PHE A 106 4.95 5.52 7.39
N LEU A 107 3.93 5.14 6.62
CA LEU A 107 2.94 6.12 6.16
C LEU A 107 2.00 6.60 7.26
N VAL A 108 1.57 5.71 8.15
CA VAL A 108 0.59 6.05 9.20
C VAL A 108 1.04 7.22 10.07
N GLN A 109 2.35 7.35 10.34
CA GLN A 109 2.88 8.46 11.16
C GLN A 109 2.75 9.86 10.51
N TYR A 110 2.40 9.93 9.22
CA TYR A 110 2.19 11.19 8.49
C TYR A 110 0.72 11.41 8.11
N MET A 111 -0.19 10.50 8.53
CA MET A 111 -1.60 10.55 8.15
C MET A 111 -2.42 11.47 9.05
N ASP A 112 -2.10 11.53 10.34
CA ASP A 112 -2.88 12.27 11.34
C ASP A 112 -2.93 13.77 11.01
N ASP A 113 -1.77 14.42 10.90
CA ASP A 113 -1.69 15.85 10.58
C ASP A 113 -2.10 16.18 9.13
N PHE A 114 -1.98 15.22 8.20
CA PHE A 114 -2.53 15.37 6.86
C PHE A 114 -4.06 15.40 6.87
N LEU A 115 -4.69 14.46 7.56
CA LEU A 115 -6.16 14.37 7.67
C LEU A 115 -6.74 15.51 8.51
N GLU A 116 -6.02 15.99 9.52
CA GLU A 116 -6.39 17.18 10.27
C GLU A 116 -6.39 18.43 9.37
N LYS A 117 -5.36 18.58 8.52
CA LYS A 117 -5.24 19.70 7.58
C LYS A 117 -6.27 19.66 6.45
N TYR A 118 -6.69 18.47 6.03
CA TYR A 118 -7.61 18.25 4.92
C TYR A 118 -8.78 17.34 5.33
N PRO A 119 -9.71 17.82 6.17
CA PRO A 119 -10.75 16.98 6.80
C PRO A 119 -11.74 16.35 5.82
N ASP A 120 -11.89 16.91 4.63
CA ASP A 120 -12.79 16.40 3.59
C ASP A 120 -12.11 15.31 2.72
N ILE A 121 -10.80 15.07 2.89
CA ILE A 121 -10.09 13.95 2.25
C ILE A 121 -10.23 12.71 3.13
N LYS A 122 -10.61 11.59 2.51
CA LYS A 122 -10.59 10.26 3.11
C LYS A 122 -9.43 9.48 2.51
N VAL A 123 -8.68 8.76 3.32
CA VAL A 123 -7.57 7.91 2.85
C VAL A 123 -7.95 6.45 2.98
N GLN A 124 -7.74 5.69 1.91
CA GLN A 124 -7.78 4.24 1.91
C GLN A 124 -6.39 3.69 1.67
N LEU A 125 -5.79 3.08 2.69
CA LEU A 125 -4.50 2.41 2.57
C LEU A 125 -4.72 0.96 2.15
N ILE A 126 -4.15 0.57 1.02
CA ILE A 126 -4.31 -0.75 0.41
C ILE A 126 -2.95 -1.47 0.44
N THR A 127 -2.95 -2.68 0.98
CA THR A 127 -1.73 -3.49 1.02
C THR A 127 -1.41 -4.05 -0.36
N THR A 128 -0.19 -3.78 -0.83
CA THR A 128 0.35 -4.33 -2.08
C THR A 128 1.47 -5.33 -1.80
N THR A 129 1.68 -6.24 -2.73
CA THR A 129 2.81 -7.17 -2.69
C THR A 129 4.11 -6.44 -3.10
N PRO A 130 5.26 -6.72 -2.45
CA PRO A 130 6.54 -6.16 -2.86
C PRO A 130 6.86 -6.49 -4.33
N GLY A 131 7.20 -5.46 -5.11
CA GLY A 131 7.46 -5.60 -6.55
C GLY A 131 6.23 -5.66 -7.45
N GLN A 132 5.03 -5.66 -6.89
CA GLN A 132 3.78 -5.57 -7.65
C GLN A 132 3.72 -4.23 -8.40
N LEU A 133 3.38 -4.31 -9.70
CA LEU A 133 3.19 -3.11 -10.51
C LEU A 133 1.96 -2.33 -10.03
N PRO A 134 2.00 -0.99 -10.11
CA PRO A 134 0.85 -0.16 -9.73
C PRO A 134 -0.36 -0.45 -10.61
N GLU A 135 -1.52 -0.53 -10.00
CA GLU A 135 -2.80 -0.60 -10.71
C GLU A 135 -3.36 0.81 -10.91
N LEU A 136 -4.08 1.02 -12.03
CA LEU A 136 -4.74 2.30 -12.31
C LEU A 136 -5.89 2.62 -11.33
N SER A 137 -6.31 1.64 -10.54
CA SER A 137 -7.31 1.80 -9.47
C SER A 137 -6.75 2.52 -8.24
N LEU A 138 -5.42 2.67 -8.14
CA LEU A 138 -4.72 3.37 -7.05
C LEU A 138 -4.29 4.75 -7.49
N ASP A 139 -4.55 5.76 -6.65
CA ASP A 139 -4.11 7.14 -6.88
C ASP A 139 -2.59 7.30 -6.68
N LEU A 140 -2.02 6.49 -5.77
CA LEU A 140 -0.62 6.53 -5.39
C LEU A 140 -0.15 5.15 -4.93
N VAL A 141 1.06 4.75 -5.35
CA VAL A 141 1.75 3.58 -4.79
C VAL A 141 3.12 4.00 -4.27
N ILE A 142 3.45 3.62 -3.04
CA ILE A 142 4.75 3.87 -2.44
C ILE A 142 5.51 2.54 -2.32
N SER A 143 6.60 2.45 -3.06
CA SER A 143 7.42 1.23 -3.18
C SER A 143 8.88 1.58 -3.49
N ARG A 144 9.76 0.60 -3.31
CA ARG A 144 11.11 0.66 -3.89
C ARG A 144 11.03 0.61 -5.42
N GLU A 145 12.16 0.70 -6.07
CA GLU A 145 12.23 0.66 -7.54
C GLU A 145 11.49 -0.55 -8.12
N LEU A 146 10.71 -0.29 -9.17
CA LEU A 146 9.95 -1.27 -9.92
C LEU A 146 10.58 -1.38 -11.32
N GLU A 147 11.21 -2.52 -11.61
CA GLU A 147 12.02 -2.71 -12.83
C GLU A 147 11.20 -2.67 -14.12
N GLN A 148 9.92 -3.08 -14.07
CA GLN A 148 9.06 -3.22 -15.25
C GLN A 148 7.96 -2.17 -15.32
N LEU A 149 8.18 -0.99 -14.73
CA LEU A 149 7.17 0.05 -14.73
C LEU A 149 6.89 0.57 -16.15
N ASN A 150 5.61 0.60 -16.55
CA ASN A 150 5.20 1.29 -17.76
C ASN A 150 5.27 2.81 -17.58
N SER A 151 6.36 3.41 -18.02
CA SER A 151 6.61 4.85 -17.92
C SER A 151 5.67 5.72 -18.76
N LEU A 152 4.89 5.13 -19.67
CA LEU A 152 3.86 5.84 -20.43
C LEU A 152 2.62 6.08 -19.57
N SER A 153 2.30 5.14 -18.66
CA SER A 153 1.09 5.18 -17.85
C SER A 153 1.30 5.77 -16.46
N PHE A 154 2.53 5.72 -15.94
CA PHE A 154 2.83 6.15 -14.57
C PHE A 154 3.97 7.17 -14.52
N LYS A 155 3.85 8.10 -13.56
CA LYS A 155 4.96 8.96 -13.11
C LYS A 155 5.65 8.27 -11.94
N LYS A 156 6.98 8.44 -11.88
CA LYS A 156 7.86 7.99 -10.79
C LYS A 156 8.50 9.23 -10.16
N THR A 157 8.35 9.39 -8.86
CA THR A 157 8.93 10.50 -8.10
C THR A 157 9.73 9.93 -6.94
N PRO A 158 11.03 10.26 -6.78
CA PRO A 158 11.80 9.84 -5.63
C PRO A 158 11.27 10.54 -4.36
N LEU A 159 11.15 9.79 -3.26
CA LEU A 159 10.72 10.30 -1.96
C LEU A 159 11.89 10.40 -1.00
N PHE A 160 12.52 9.28 -0.70
CA PHE A 160 13.65 9.23 0.22
C PHE A 160 14.50 8.00 -0.06
N GLU A 161 15.74 8.11 0.34
CA GLU A 161 16.71 7.03 0.35
C GLU A 161 16.90 6.52 1.76
N HIS A 162 17.10 5.22 1.92
CA HIS A 162 17.36 4.63 3.22
C HIS A 162 18.38 3.51 3.13
N LYS A 163 19.09 3.31 4.24
CA LYS A 163 20.01 2.21 4.47
C LYS A 163 19.40 1.28 5.51
N ALA A 164 19.46 -0.02 5.25
CA ALA A 164 19.13 -1.00 6.26
C ALA A 164 20.34 -1.25 7.16
N SER A 165 20.10 -1.40 8.45
CA SER A 165 21.12 -1.71 9.46
C SER A 165 20.68 -2.93 10.25
N PHE A 166 21.59 -3.45 11.04
CA PHE A 166 21.38 -4.64 11.84
C PHE A 166 20.94 -4.27 13.25
N TYR A 167 19.95 -5.00 13.76
CA TYR A 167 19.39 -4.80 15.10
C TYR A 167 19.08 -6.13 15.76
N ALA A 168 19.18 -6.18 17.07
CA ALA A 168 18.84 -7.38 17.85
C ALA A 168 18.28 -6.96 19.22
N ALA A 169 17.57 -7.85 19.87
CA ALA A 169 17.22 -7.67 21.27
C ALA A 169 18.46 -7.83 22.16
N PRO A 170 18.60 -7.05 23.25
CA PRO A 170 19.67 -7.23 24.22
C PRO A 170 19.78 -8.68 24.75
N SER A 171 18.65 -9.35 24.93
CA SER A 171 18.60 -10.75 25.38
C SER A 171 19.25 -11.73 24.40
N TYR A 172 19.13 -11.47 23.09
CA TYR A 172 19.82 -12.27 22.08
C TYR A 172 21.34 -12.11 22.18
N LEU A 173 21.80 -10.84 22.24
CA LEU A 173 23.22 -10.52 22.29
C LEU A 173 23.87 -11.00 23.59
N ALA A 174 23.17 -10.94 24.71
CA ALA A 174 23.64 -11.48 26.00
C ALA A 174 23.88 -13.01 25.94
N LYS A 175 23.05 -13.72 25.15
CA LYS A 175 23.14 -15.18 25.04
C LYS A 175 24.14 -15.64 23.99
N HIS A 176 24.26 -14.92 22.86
CA HIS A 176 24.99 -15.37 21.67
C HIS A 176 26.27 -14.55 21.39
N GLY A 177 26.54 -13.52 22.19
CA GLY A 177 27.66 -12.61 21.99
C GLY A 177 27.30 -11.43 21.05
N TYR A 178 28.21 -10.47 21.02
CA TYR A 178 28.10 -9.28 20.15
C TYR A 178 28.98 -9.48 18.93
N PRO A 179 28.43 -9.38 17.70
CA PRO A 179 29.26 -9.34 16.48
C PRO A 179 30.25 -8.17 16.56
N THR A 180 31.49 -8.39 16.20
CA THR A 180 32.56 -7.37 16.22
C THR A 180 32.94 -6.89 14.82
N ASN A 181 32.61 -7.68 13.80
CA ASN A 181 32.85 -7.38 12.39
C ASN A 181 31.75 -7.98 11.50
N GLU A 182 31.83 -7.72 10.19
CA GLU A 182 30.84 -8.15 9.21
C GLU A 182 30.74 -9.67 9.07
N GLN A 183 31.87 -10.38 9.21
CA GLN A 183 31.93 -11.83 9.08
C GLN A 183 31.24 -12.54 10.25
N ASP A 184 31.22 -11.91 11.43
CA ASP A 184 30.52 -12.46 12.58
C ASP A 184 29.01 -12.55 12.31
N LEU A 185 28.44 -11.66 11.48
CA LEU A 185 27.02 -11.69 11.10
C LEU A 185 26.62 -13.00 10.41
N GLU A 186 27.53 -13.62 9.65
CA GLU A 186 27.27 -14.90 8.97
C GLU A 186 27.16 -16.08 9.93
N GLN A 187 27.71 -15.94 11.15
CA GLN A 187 27.67 -16.96 12.21
C GLN A 187 26.50 -16.79 13.16
N HIS A 188 25.87 -15.62 13.14
CA HIS A 188 24.69 -15.36 13.94
C HIS A 188 23.41 -15.82 13.24
N ASN A 189 22.38 -16.17 14.04
CA ASN A 189 21.06 -16.44 13.52
C ASN A 189 20.43 -15.14 13.01
N SER A 190 20.17 -15.05 11.72
CA SER A 190 19.50 -13.92 11.08
C SER A 190 18.01 -14.18 10.89
N LEU A 191 17.20 -13.15 11.09
CA LEU A 191 15.77 -13.18 10.80
C LEU A 191 15.57 -12.73 9.34
N ILE A 192 15.15 -13.66 8.49
CA ILE A 192 15.18 -13.46 7.04
C ILE A 192 13.80 -13.05 6.53
N TRP A 193 13.75 -11.91 5.85
CA TRP A 193 12.58 -11.53 5.06
C TRP A 193 12.63 -12.21 3.70
N GLY A 194 11.72 -13.16 3.48
CA GLY A 194 11.63 -13.96 2.26
C GLY A 194 11.06 -15.35 2.51
N GLU A 195 11.10 -16.18 1.48
CA GLU A 195 10.60 -17.55 1.50
C GLU A 195 11.67 -18.57 1.94
N ARG A 196 12.93 -18.20 1.90
CA ARG A 196 14.07 -19.07 2.25
C ARG A 196 14.83 -18.50 3.44
N PRO A 197 15.34 -19.35 4.35
CA PRO A 197 16.06 -18.89 5.54
C PRO A 197 17.52 -18.51 5.26
N ILE A 198 17.82 -18.05 4.05
CA ILE A 198 19.13 -17.59 3.60
C ILE A 198 18.95 -16.36 2.72
N ARG A 199 19.85 -15.38 2.85
CA ARG A 199 19.84 -14.17 2.05
C ARG A 199 21.23 -13.61 1.84
N GLU A 200 21.62 -13.36 0.60
CA GLU A 200 22.79 -12.55 0.27
C GLU A 200 22.47 -11.06 0.43
N VAL A 201 23.40 -10.33 1.02
CA VAL A 201 23.28 -8.89 1.24
C VAL A 201 24.60 -8.24 0.83
N THR A 202 24.50 -7.17 0.04
CA THR A 202 25.64 -6.30 -0.26
C THR A 202 25.68 -5.17 0.77
N LEU A 203 26.83 -5.00 1.40
CA LEU A 203 27.07 -3.92 2.35
C LEU A 203 27.58 -2.67 1.64
N THR A 204 27.43 -1.51 2.25
CA THR A 204 27.74 -0.19 1.67
C THR A 204 29.17 -0.07 1.09
N LYS A 205 30.11 -0.90 1.53
CA LYS A 205 31.48 -0.96 0.99
C LYS A 205 31.65 -1.97 -0.15
N GLY A 206 30.54 -2.51 -0.69
CA GLY A 206 30.56 -3.50 -1.76
C GLY A 206 30.86 -4.92 -1.31
N GLN A 207 31.08 -5.15 -0.03
CA GLN A 207 31.28 -6.50 0.51
C GLN A 207 29.95 -7.25 0.49
N ARG A 208 29.97 -8.51 0.04
CA ARG A 208 28.83 -9.42 0.10
C ARG A 208 28.97 -10.34 1.30
N ILE A 209 27.89 -10.51 2.02
CA ILE A 209 27.76 -11.47 3.11
C ILE A 209 26.52 -12.32 2.93
N THR A 210 26.53 -13.53 3.48
CA THR A 210 25.41 -14.45 3.45
C THR A 210 24.80 -14.56 4.83
N LEU A 211 23.62 -14.00 4.99
CA LEU A 211 22.84 -14.12 6.21
C LEU A 211 22.11 -15.47 6.24
N ASN A 212 22.35 -16.25 7.29
CA ASN A 212 21.72 -17.53 7.53
C ASN A 212 20.80 -17.43 8.73
N GLY A 213 19.63 -18.07 8.67
CA GLY A 213 18.67 -18.05 9.75
C GLY A 213 17.89 -19.33 9.90
N ASN A 214 17.25 -19.50 11.02
CA ASN A 214 16.30 -20.59 11.29
C ASN A 214 14.84 -20.12 11.19
N PHE A 215 14.63 -18.84 10.84
CA PHE A 215 13.29 -18.25 10.68
C PHE A 215 13.27 -17.32 9.47
N ALA A 216 12.40 -17.63 8.52
CA ALA A 216 12.13 -16.82 7.35
C ALA A 216 10.63 -16.59 7.21
N THR A 217 10.24 -15.39 6.78
CA THR A 217 8.84 -15.05 6.55
C THR A 217 8.70 -13.86 5.61
N THR A 218 7.60 -13.82 4.85
CA THR A 218 7.20 -12.66 4.05
C THR A 218 6.33 -11.67 4.84
N ASN A 219 6.04 -11.96 6.12
CA ASN A 219 5.32 -11.07 7.01
C ASN A 219 6.31 -10.23 7.85
N PRO A 220 6.48 -8.92 7.59
CA PRO A 220 7.43 -8.08 8.31
C PRO A 220 7.10 -7.95 9.80
N GLU A 221 5.83 -7.97 10.21
CA GLU A 221 5.46 -7.89 11.63
C GLU A 221 5.95 -9.13 12.41
N ALA A 222 5.88 -10.30 11.79
CA ALA A 222 6.43 -11.51 12.39
C ALA A 222 7.96 -11.42 12.62
N LEU A 223 8.69 -10.77 11.68
CA LEU A 223 10.13 -10.52 11.87
C LEU A 223 10.40 -9.55 13.03
N PHE A 224 9.64 -8.45 13.13
CA PHE A 224 9.79 -7.49 14.23
C PHE A 224 9.50 -8.15 15.59
N HIS A 225 8.44 -8.95 15.66
CA HIS A 225 8.13 -9.71 16.87
C HIS A 225 9.23 -10.73 17.22
N ALA A 226 9.74 -11.48 16.24
CA ALA A 226 10.82 -12.44 16.45
C ALA A 226 12.10 -11.75 16.96
N ALA A 227 12.45 -10.59 16.37
CA ALA A 227 13.59 -9.79 16.81
C ALA A 227 13.47 -9.36 18.27
N LYS A 228 12.32 -8.80 18.67
CA LYS A 228 12.04 -8.38 20.06
C LYS A 228 12.07 -9.54 21.05
N ARG A 229 11.70 -10.74 20.61
CA ARG A 229 11.79 -11.95 21.45
C ARG A 229 13.19 -12.55 21.53
N GLY A 230 14.19 -11.90 20.91
CA GLY A 230 15.58 -12.38 20.96
C GLY A 230 15.83 -13.64 20.12
N MET A 231 15.09 -13.82 19.02
CA MET A 231 15.26 -14.99 18.16
C MET A 231 16.48 -14.85 17.19
N GLY A 232 16.95 -13.63 16.93
CA GLY A 232 18.06 -13.41 16.00
C GLY A 232 18.30 -11.94 15.68
N ILE A 233 19.19 -11.69 14.73
CA ILE A 233 19.54 -10.37 14.19
C ILE A 233 18.60 -10.03 13.04
N LEU A 234 18.01 -8.83 13.08
CA LEU A 234 17.11 -8.28 12.08
C LEU A 234 17.83 -7.24 11.22
N LEU A 235 17.77 -7.39 9.90
CA LEU A 235 18.16 -6.35 8.95
C LEU A 235 16.94 -5.53 8.56
N THR A 236 16.90 -4.25 8.98
CA THR A 236 15.78 -3.35 8.67
C THR A 236 16.22 -1.88 8.70
N ILE A 237 15.34 -0.98 8.27
CA ILE A 237 15.59 0.45 8.36
C ILE A 237 15.16 1.01 9.72
N LYS A 238 15.89 2.00 10.22
CA LYS A 238 15.65 2.64 11.53
C LYS A 238 14.21 3.12 11.70
N ALA A 239 13.60 3.67 10.64
CA ALA A 239 12.25 4.20 10.67
C ALA A 239 11.19 3.15 11.06
N MET A 240 11.41 1.86 10.73
CA MET A 240 10.44 0.78 11.03
C MET A 240 10.44 0.34 12.49
N ILE A 241 11.49 0.67 13.25
CA ILE A 241 11.69 0.23 14.64
C ILE A 241 11.99 1.40 15.57
N LYS A 242 11.57 2.61 15.21
CA LYS A 242 11.87 3.85 15.96
C LYS A 242 11.46 3.76 17.44
N GLU A 243 10.28 3.20 17.71
CA GLU A 243 9.80 3.03 19.08
C GLU A 243 10.55 1.91 19.82
N ASP A 244 10.90 0.83 19.14
CA ASP A 244 11.67 -0.28 19.75
C ASP A 244 13.08 0.20 20.16
N LEU A 245 13.70 1.10 19.37
CA LEU A 245 14.98 1.72 19.71
C LEU A 245 14.86 2.67 20.92
N LYS A 246 13.81 3.49 20.99
CA LYS A 246 13.57 4.38 22.14
C LYS A 246 13.33 3.60 23.42
N GLN A 247 12.63 2.47 23.34
CA GLN A 247 12.34 1.60 24.49
C GLN A 247 13.50 0.68 24.84
N GLY A 248 14.54 0.60 24.01
CA GLY A 248 15.66 -0.33 24.20
C GLY A 248 15.31 -1.80 24.01
N THR A 249 14.12 -2.12 23.43
CA THR A 249 13.72 -3.50 23.12
C THR A 249 14.53 -4.08 21.96
N LEU A 250 15.01 -3.21 21.05
CA LEU A 250 16.02 -3.52 20.05
C LEU A 250 17.18 -2.52 20.17
N VAL A 251 18.39 -3.00 19.92
CA VAL A 251 19.60 -2.18 19.91
C VAL A 251 20.36 -2.36 18.59
N PRO A 252 21.13 -1.35 18.14
CA PRO A 252 21.95 -1.48 16.95
C PRO A 252 23.04 -2.55 17.12
N VAL A 253 23.27 -3.31 16.07
CA VAL A 253 24.38 -4.26 15.94
C VAL A 253 25.28 -3.75 14.82
N LEU A 254 26.57 -3.55 15.10
CA LEU A 254 27.53 -2.99 14.16
C LEU A 254 27.02 -1.67 13.51
N PRO A 255 26.83 -0.59 14.29
CA PRO A 255 26.11 0.61 13.83
C PRO A 255 26.73 1.32 12.63
N ASN A 256 28.02 1.07 12.35
CA ASN A 256 28.75 1.63 11.21
C ASN A 256 28.62 0.77 9.94
N ILE A 257 27.94 -0.37 10.01
CA ILE A 257 27.76 -1.30 8.90
C ILE A 257 26.29 -1.25 8.46
N THR A 258 26.10 -0.94 7.19
CA THR A 258 24.76 -0.86 6.58
C THR A 258 24.72 -1.66 5.28
N ALA A 259 23.56 -2.14 4.93
CA ALA A 259 23.32 -2.66 3.59
C ALA A 259 23.25 -1.52 2.57
N ASP A 260 23.32 -1.85 1.28
CA ASP A 260 23.21 -0.88 0.19
C ASP A 260 21.97 0.00 0.32
N GLU A 261 22.10 1.20 -0.18
CA GLU A 261 21.04 2.20 -0.19
C GLU A 261 19.89 1.77 -1.08
N VAL A 262 18.67 1.96 -0.58
CA VAL A 262 17.45 1.69 -1.33
C VAL A 262 16.63 2.96 -1.44
N MET A 263 16.39 3.39 -2.68
CA MET A 263 15.49 4.52 -2.95
C MET A 263 14.03 4.07 -2.92
N VAL A 264 13.20 4.81 -2.20
CA VAL A 264 11.75 4.67 -2.19
C VAL A 264 11.12 5.73 -3.09
N TYR A 265 10.18 5.32 -3.90
CA TYR A 265 9.51 6.13 -4.89
C TYR A 265 8.00 6.18 -4.64
N ALA A 266 7.42 7.28 -5.08
CA ALA A 266 5.99 7.40 -5.31
C ALA A 266 5.68 7.15 -6.78
N TYR A 267 4.74 6.26 -7.05
CA TYR A 267 4.22 5.95 -8.38
C TYR A 267 2.76 6.36 -8.44
N TYR A 268 2.39 7.11 -9.46
CA TYR A 268 1.01 7.57 -9.65
C TYR A 268 0.68 7.68 -11.14
N PRO A 269 -0.59 7.52 -11.54
CA PRO A 269 -1.00 7.58 -12.93
C PRO A 269 -0.57 8.89 -13.61
N LYS A 270 -0.11 8.79 -14.85
CA LYS A 270 0.22 9.94 -15.70
C LYS A 270 -1.06 10.41 -16.36
N LEU A 271 -1.82 11.26 -15.67
CA LEU A 271 -3.03 11.88 -16.19
C LEU A 271 -2.73 13.29 -16.67
N ASP A 272 -3.51 13.78 -17.65
CA ASP A 272 -3.37 15.14 -18.19
C ASP A 272 -3.72 16.21 -17.13
N TYR A 273 -4.53 15.83 -16.14
CA TYR A 273 -4.87 16.65 -14.98
C TYR A 273 -4.27 16.04 -13.73
N SER A 274 -3.48 16.82 -12.98
CA SER A 274 -2.89 16.35 -11.71
C SER A 274 -3.99 16.15 -10.67
N HIS A 275 -4.12 14.95 -10.12
CA HIS A 275 -4.99 14.69 -8.97
C HIS A 275 -4.58 15.57 -7.79
N THR A 276 -5.40 16.56 -7.46
CA THR A 276 -5.10 17.53 -6.38
C THR A 276 -4.79 16.80 -5.07
N ARG A 277 -5.54 15.76 -4.71
CA ARG A 277 -5.35 14.98 -3.47
C ARG A 277 -4.00 14.26 -3.45
N THR A 278 -3.63 13.59 -4.53
CA THR A 278 -2.34 12.90 -4.67
C THR A 278 -1.18 13.90 -4.54
N LYS A 279 -1.29 15.05 -5.19
CA LYS A 279 -0.28 16.11 -5.11
C LYS A 279 -0.16 16.65 -3.69
N LEU A 280 -1.27 16.99 -3.05
CA LEU A 280 -1.29 17.49 -1.67
C LEU A 280 -0.66 16.51 -0.69
N PHE A 281 -0.98 15.22 -0.81
CA PHE A 281 -0.37 14.19 0.03
C PHE A 281 1.13 14.03 -0.24
N LEU A 282 1.55 14.03 -1.50
CA LEU A 282 2.97 13.96 -1.87
C LEU A 282 3.76 15.17 -1.38
N ASP A 283 3.21 16.37 -1.51
CA ASP A 283 3.85 17.60 -1.04
C ASP A 283 3.95 17.56 0.50
N HIS A 284 2.87 17.19 1.19
CA HIS A 284 2.87 17.01 2.64
C HIS A 284 3.92 15.98 3.08
N LEU A 285 3.95 14.80 2.45
CA LEU A 285 4.91 13.75 2.78
C LEU A 285 6.37 14.22 2.58
N LYS A 286 6.66 14.90 1.46
CA LYS A 286 7.98 15.47 1.19
C LYS A 286 8.40 16.52 2.22
N ASP A 287 7.49 17.40 2.59
CA ASP A 287 7.75 18.43 3.60
C ASP A 287 8.10 17.82 4.95
N ARG A 288 7.36 16.78 5.36
CA ARG A 288 7.61 16.06 6.62
C ARG A 288 8.94 15.32 6.59
N LEU A 289 9.25 14.63 5.49
CA LEU A 289 10.53 13.93 5.30
C LEU A 289 11.73 14.90 5.33
N ASN A 290 11.60 16.07 4.71
CA ASN A 290 12.65 17.07 4.72
C ASN A 290 12.89 17.64 6.12
N LYS A 291 11.83 17.89 6.90
CA LYS A 291 11.94 18.34 8.30
C LYS A 291 12.65 17.29 9.18
N GLU A 292 12.31 15.99 9.02
CA GLU A 292 12.99 14.94 9.77
C GLU A 292 14.48 14.81 9.42
N ARG A 293 14.85 14.98 8.15
CA ARG A 293 16.26 14.99 7.72
C ARG A 293 17.03 16.13 8.35
N SER A 294 16.45 17.34 8.37
CA SER A 294 17.07 18.51 8.98
C SER A 294 17.27 18.35 10.49
N THR A 295 16.35 17.67 11.18
CA THR A 295 16.44 17.41 12.62
C THR A 295 17.44 16.31 12.98
N GLN A 296 17.76 15.40 12.05
CA GLN A 296 18.75 14.34 12.26
C GLN A 296 20.17 14.75 11.90
N ALA A 297 20.34 15.88 11.22
CA ALA A 297 21.64 16.45 10.84
C ALA A 297 22.20 17.44 11.87
N LEU A 298 21.46 17.76 12.92
CA LEU A 298 21.85 18.54 14.11
C LEU A 298 22.10 17.60 15.30
#